data_8b48ca119354224f8c54f000bd58dbee
#
_entry.id   8b48ca119354224f8c54f000bd58dbee
#
_cell.length_a   1.000
_cell.length_b   1.000
_cell.length_c   1.000
_cell.angle_alpha   90.00
_cell.angle_beta   90.00
_cell.angle_gamma   90.00
#
_symmetry.space_group_name_H-M   'P 1'
#
loop_
_entity.id
_entity.type
_entity.pdbx_description
1 polymer ?
#
loop_
_entity_poly.entity_id
_entity_poly.type
_entity_poly.pdbx_seq_one_letter_code
_entity_poly.pdbx_strand_id
1 'polypeptide(L)'
;MLEKDVVFLRPDPDVTLTVPSSAKIPIGVGGMDQKSGILYLDSGRGNTIASVVKPDFVAPAVGVQAIGRLGNYVTLTGTSAASAIAAGACAQIMEWGNSRGRRLLLNSVQIGNILIRGCERNPDVSYPNTAWGYGKMNVYDALMKFYGV
;
A
#
# COMPACT_ATOMS: atom_id res chain seq x y z
N MET A 1 -17.81 10.07 -5.74
CA MET A 1 -18.26 9.81 -7.13
C MET A 1 -18.72 11.15 -7.68
N LEU A 2 -18.22 11.58 -8.84
CA LEU A 2 -18.70 12.81 -9.47
C LEU A 2 -20.08 12.56 -10.08
N GLU A 3 -20.94 13.57 -10.09
CA GLU A 3 -22.21 13.51 -10.84
C GLU A 3 -21.92 13.36 -12.34
N LYS A 4 -22.89 12.76 -13.08
CA LYS A 4 -22.68 12.38 -14.50
C LYS A 4 -22.27 13.52 -15.42
N ASP A 5 -22.62 14.76 -15.04
CA ASP A 5 -22.39 15.95 -15.86
C ASP A 5 -21.18 16.78 -15.42
N VAL A 6 -20.40 16.29 -14.44
CA VAL A 6 -19.21 16.97 -13.95
C VAL A 6 -17.96 16.33 -14.54
N VAL A 7 -17.21 17.11 -15.30
CA VAL A 7 -15.93 16.70 -15.90
C VAL A 7 -14.81 17.65 -15.49
N PHE A 8 -13.63 17.12 -15.31
CA PHE A 8 -12.45 17.94 -15.12
C PHE A 8 -12.02 18.54 -16.47
N LEU A 9 -11.83 19.84 -16.54
CA LEU A 9 -11.34 20.52 -17.75
C LEU A 9 -9.91 20.13 -18.11
N ARG A 10 -9.09 19.79 -17.10
CA ARG A 10 -7.70 19.33 -17.26
C ARG A 10 -7.45 18.23 -16.25
N PRO A 11 -7.85 17.00 -16.55
CA PRO A 11 -7.60 15.87 -15.65
C PRO A 11 -6.10 15.56 -15.61
N ASP A 12 -5.56 15.41 -14.39
CA ASP A 12 -4.18 15.00 -14.16
C ASP A 12 -4.20 13.66 -13.41
N PRO A 13 -3.74 12.57 -14.04
CA PRO A 13 -3.73 11.25 -13.40
C PRO A 13 -2.66 11.13 -12.31
N ASP A 14 -1.68 12.02 -12.25
CA ASP A 14 -0.51 11.90 -11.39
C ASP A 14 -0.66 12.64 -10.04
N VAL A 15 -1.80 13.31 -9.79
CA VAL A 15 -2.11 13.96 -8.51
C VAL A 15 -3.52 13.60 -8.07
N THR A 16 -3.72 12.32 -7.74
CA THR A 16 -5.06 11.79 -7.42
C THR A 16 -5.15 11.20 -6.02
N LEU A 17 -4.11 11.39 -5.19
CA LEU A 17 -4.14 10.95 -3.79
C LEU A 17 -4.99 11.88 -2.93
N THR A 18 -5.84 11.26 -2.11
CA THR A 18 -6.69 11.97 -1.15
C THR A 18 -6.04 12.04 0.23
N VAL A 19 -6.48 12.99 1.05
CA VAL A 19 -6.12 13.06 2.47
C VAL A 19 -6.81 11.90 3.21
N PRO A 20 -6.12 11.20 4.14
CA PRO A 20 -4.77 11.48 4.70
C PRO A 20 -3.61 10.79 3.95
N SER A 21 -3.85 10.04 2.86
CA SER A 21 -2.82 9.25 2.17
C SER A 21 -1.69 10.11 1.59
N SER A 22 -1.96 11.39 1.28
CA SER A 22 -0.97 12.36 0.80
C SER A 22 -0.07 12.92 1.90
N ALA A 23 -0.35 12.65 3.19
CA ALA A 23 0.46 13.12 4.30
C ALA A 23 1.76 12.32 4.46
N LYS A 24 2.77 12.94 5.10
CA LYS A 24 4.12 12.36 5.23
C LYS A 24 4.18 11.12 6.14
N ILE A 25 3.48 11.14 7.27
CA ILE A 25 3.59 10.12 8.32
C ILE A 25 2.74 8.88 8.06
N PRO A 26 1.46 8.98 7.64
CA PRO A 26 0.65 7.80 7.35
C PRO A 26 1.23 6.98 6.21
N ILE A 27 1.13 5.67 6.31
CA ILE A 27 1.50 4.75 5.23
C ILE A 27 0.40 4.83 4.17
N GLY A 28 0.73 5.38 2.99
CA GLY A 28 -0.17 5.43 1.84
C GLY A 28 -0.03 4.18 0.99
N VAL A 29 -1.14 3.47 0.75
CA VAL A 29 -1.13 2.20 0.04
C VAL A 29 -1.88 2.34 -1.28
N GLY A 30 -1.20 2.06 -2.37
CA GLY A 30 -1.81 1.91 -3.70
C GLY A 30 -2.34 0.49 -3.92
N GLY A 31 -3.07 0.32 -5.02
CA GLY A 31 -3.69 -0.96 -5.38
C GLY A 31 -3.05 -1.63 -6.58
N MET A 32 -2.97 -2.96 -6.55
CA MET A 32 -2.60 -3.78 -7.70
C MET A 32 -3.51 -4.98 -7.85
N ASP A 33 -3.60 -5.52 -9.05
CA ASP A 33 -4.18 -6.83 -9.29
C ASP A 33 -3.11 -7.90 -9.09
N GLN A 34 -3.32 -8.73 -8.07
CA GLN A 34 -2.38 -9.80 -7.72
C GLN A 34 -2.28 -10.88 -8.79
N LYS A 35 -3.34 -11.13 -9.57
CA LYS A 35 -3.38 -12.18 -10.59
C LYS A 35 -2.61 -11.80 -11.83
N SER A 36 -2.83 -10.58 -12.32
CA SER A 36 -2.14 -10.06 -13.51
C SER A 36 -0.80 -9.40 -13.23
N GLY A 37 -0.57 -9.02 -11.96
CA GLY A 37 0.63 -8.27 -11.56
C GLY A 37 0.61 -6.81 -12.01
N ILE A 38 -0.54 -6.31 -12.51
CA ILE A 38 -0.70 -4.96 -13.08
C ILE A 38 -1.21 -4.00 -11.99
N LEU A 39 -0.87 -2.72 -12.12
CA LEU A 39 -1.41 -1.66 -11.26
C LEU A 39 -2.94 -1.61 -11.41
N TYR A 40 -3.66 -1.49 -10.27
CA TYR A 40 -5.10 -1.26 -10.30
C TYR A 40 -5.39 0.12 -10.92
N LEU A 41 -6.27 0.15 -11.92
CA LEU A 41 -6.51 1.34 -12.75
C LEU A 41 -6.96 2.56 -11.91
N ASP A 42 -7.83 2.32 -10.92
CA ASP A 42 -8.35 3.37 -10.03
C ASP A 42 -7.46 3.61 -8.81
N SER A 43 -6.23 3.08 -8.81
CA SER A 43 -5.27 3.38 -7.75
C SER A 43 -4.84 4.83 -7.82
N GLY A 44 -4.98 5.54 -6.70
CA GLY A 44 -4.48 6.91 -6.59
C GLY A 44 -2.97 6.96 -6.84
N ARG A 45 -2.53 7.99 -7.55
CA ARG A 45 -1.14 8.28 -7.89
C ARG A 45 -0.75 9.64 -7.38
N GLY A 46 0.53 9.83 -7.07
CA GLY A 46 0.80 11.14 -6.72
C GLY A 46 2.17 11.65 -6.48
N ASN A 47 2.37 12.86 -7.01
CA ASN A 47 3.22 13.84 -6.39
C ASN A 47 2.40 14.56 -5.33
N THR A 48 2.81 14.49 -4.08
CA THR A 48 2.15 15.29 -3.05
C THR A 48 2.67 16.73 -3.07
N ILE A 49 1.88 17.69 -2.58
CA ILE A 49 2.30 19.08 -2.40
C ILE A 49 3.60 19.19 -1.57
N ALA A 50 3.82 18.23 -0.67
CA ALA A 50 5.01 18.16 0.19
C ALA A 50 6.23 17.52 -0.50
N SER A 51 6.20 17.27 -1.80
CA SER A 51 7.26 16.58 -2.57
C SER A 51 7.65 15.21 -1.99
N VAL A 52 6.71 14.53 -1.34
CA VAL A 52 6.87 13.19 -0.81
C VAL A 52 6.32 12.20 -1.82
N VAL A 53 7.10 11.18 -2.15
CA VAL A 53 6.64 10.10 -3.03
C VAL A 53 5.55 9.31 -2.32
N LYS A 54 4.40 9.20 -2.96
CA LYS A 54 3.24 8.41 -2.55
C LYS A 54 2.61 7.76 -3.79
N PRO A 55 1.98 6.59 -3.64
CA PRO A 55 1.87 5.76 -2.42
C PRO A 55 3.25 5.29 -1.91
N ASP A 56 3.33 4.81 -0.66
CA ASP A 56 4.58 4.21 -0.17
C ASP A 56 4.86 2.88 -0.88
N PHE A 57 3.82 2.08 -1.11
CA PHE A 57 3.88 0.84 -1.87
C PHE A 57 2.48 0.45 -2.35
N VAL A 58 2.39 -0.60 -3.16
CA VAL A 58 1.10 -1.17 -3.58
C VAL A 58 0.87 -2.53 -2.93
N ALA A 59 -0.42 -2.86 -2.71
CA ALA A 59 -0.87 -4.14 -2.20
C ALA A 59 -2.07 -4.66 -3.01
N PRO A 60 -2.46 -5.95 -2.88
CA PRO A 60 -3.59 -6.50 -3.61
C PRO A 60 -4.88 -5.72 -3.39
N ALA A 61 -5.51 -5.30 -4.49
CA ALA A 61 -6.72 -4.48 -4.48
C ALA A 61 -7.87 -5.05 -5.32
N VAL A 62 -7.61 -6.03 -6.18
CA VAL A 62 -8.60 -6.55 -7.12
C VAL A 62 -8.96 -7.98 -6.77
N GLY A 63 -10.27 -8.25 -6.65
CA GLY A 63 -10.77 -9.60 -6.38
C GLY A 63 -10.36 -10.19 -5.04
N VAL A 64 -10.14 -9.34 -4.03
CA VAL A 64 -9.71 -9.76 -2.68
C VAL A 64 -10.86 -10.45 -1.96
N GLN A 65 -10.60 -11.67 -1.49
CA GLN A 65 -11.55 -12.42 -0.66
C GLN A 65 -11.56 -11.89 0.77
N ALA A 66 -12.73 -11.59 1.30
CA ALA A 66 -12.91 -11.11 2.65
C ALA A 66 -14.12 -11.76 3.31
N ILE A 67 -14.20 -11.68 4.63
CA ILE A 67 -15.35 -12.17 5.39
C ILE A 67 -16.40 -11.05 5.42
N GLY A 68 -17.58 -11.35 4.90
CA GLY A 68 -18.73 -10.45 4.91
C GLY A 68 -19.47 -10.43 6.26
N ARG A 69 -20.44 -9.52 6.37
CA ARG A 69 -21.20 -9.24 7.59
C ARG A 69 -21.86 -10.47 8.23
N LEU A 70 -22.28 -11.45 7.43
CA LEU A 70 -22.97 -12.65 7.90
C LEU A 70 -22.06 -13.87 7.95
N GLY A 71 -20.74 -13.69 7.96
CA GLY A 71 -19.77 -14.78 7.97
C GLY A 71 -19.56 -15.47 6.61
N ASN A 72 -20.23 -15.02 5.55
CA ASN A 72 -20.00 -15.48 4.19
C ASN A 72 -18.75 -14.83 3.58
N TYR A 73 -18.17 -15.46 2.57
CA TYR A 73 -17.09 -14.84 1.77
C TYR A 73 -17.68 -13.84 0.79
N VAL A 74 -17.03 -12.69 0.70
CA VAL A 74 -17.31 -11.65 -0.28
C VAL A 74 -16.04 -11.28 -1.04
N THR A 75 -16.19 -10.84 -2.28
CA THR A 75 -15.08 -10.37 -3.10
C THR A 75 -15.08 -8.85 -3.12
N LEU A 76 -13.96 -8.25 -2.77
CA LEU A 76 -13.77 -6.80 -2.71
C LEU A 76 -12.77 -6.35 -3.76
N THR A 77 -13.02 -5.19 -4.36
CA THR A 77 -12.08 -4.51 -5.24
C THR A 77 -12.00 -3.04 -4.86
N GLY A 78 -10.79 -2.55 -4.70
CA GLY A 78 -10.50 -1.16 -4.32
C GLY A 78 -9.24 -1.03 -3.46
N THR A 79 -8.67 0.15 -3.42
CA THR A 79 -7.51 0.48 -2.57
C THR A 79 -7.81 0.34 -1.08
N SER A 80 -9.09 0.35 -0.68
CA SER A 80 -9.51 0.04 0.70
C SER A 80 -9.15 -1.40 1.09
N ALA A 81 -9.28 -2.37 0.17
CA ALA A 81 -8.85 -3.75 0.43
C ALA A 81 -7.31 -3.82 0.57
N ALA A 82 -6.58 -3.12 -0.29
CA ALA A 82 -5.12 -3.02 -0.21
C ALA A 82 -4.67 -2.42 1.14
N SER A 83 -5.35 -1.36 1.59
CA SER A 83 -5.07 -0.72 2.89
C SER A 83 -5.32 -1.67 4.06
N ALA A 84 -6.40 -2.44 4.02
CA ALA A 84 -6.70 -3.44 5.06
C ALA A 84 -5.65 -4.56 5.12
N ILE A 85 -5.19 -5.05 3.95
CA ILE A 85 -4.10 -6.03 3.87
C ILE A 85 -2.81 -5.46 4.45
N ALA A 86 -2.47 -4.21 4.11
CA ALA A 86 -1.28 -3.54 4.64
C ALA A 86 -1.38 -3.33 6.17
N ALA A 87 -2.58 -3.04 6.69
CA ALA A 87 -2.79 -2.95 8.15
C ALA A 87 -2.54 -4.30 8.84
N GLY A 88 -2.99 -5.42 8.24
CA GLY A 88 -2.66 -6.76 8.72
C GLY A 88 -1.16 -7.05 8.70
N ALA A 89 -0.47 -6.64 7.65
CA ALA A 89 1.00 -6.73 7.54
C ALA A 89 1.71 -5.93 8.65
N CYS A 90 1.25 -4.71 8.93
CA CYS A 90 1.76 -3.90 10.03
C CYS A 90 1.58 -4.61 11.38
N ALA A 91 0.40 -5.21 11.62
CA ALA A 91 0.13 -5.94 12.86
C ALA A 91 1.08 -7.14 13.04
N GLN A 92 1.34 -7.90 11.96
CA GLN A 92 2.30 -9.00 11.98
C GLN A 92 3.73 -8.54 12.31
N ILE A 93 4.18 -7.42 11.75
CA ILE A 93 5.49 -6.84 12.06
C ILE A 93 5.57 -6.38 13.50
N MET A 94 4.50 -5.75 14.03
CA MET A 94 4.43 -5.30 15.42
C MET A 94 4.46 -6.48 16.40
N GLU A 95 3.65 -7.51 16.15
CA GLU A 95 3.65 -8.71 16.98
C GLU A 95 5.00 -9.39 16.98
N TRP A 96 5.59 -9.51 15.82
CA TRP A 96 6.90 -10.12 15.71
C TRP A 96 7.99 -9.29 16.43
N GLY A 97 7.96 -7.95 16.35
CA GLY A 97 8.86 -7.07 17.12
C GLY A 97 8.71 -7.24 18.63
N ASN A 98 7.50 -7.58 19.09
CA ASN A 98 7.20 -7.81 20.51
C ASN A 98 7.43 -9.26 20.96
N SER A 99 7.55 -10.22 20.03
CA SER A 99 7.72 -11.63 20.34
C SER A 99 9.18 -11.98 20.76
N ARG A 100 9.36 -13.15 21.36
CA ARG A 100 10.67 -13.70 21.71
C ARG A 100 11.53 -12.81 22.62
N GLY A 101 10.91 -12.03 23.51
CA GLY A 101 11.62 -11.22 24.51
C GLY A 101 12.30 -9.96 23.99
N ARG A 102 12.10 -9.61 22.71
CA ARG A 102 12.75 -8.44 22.09
C ARG A 102 12.14 -7.11 22.51
N ARG A 103 10.84 -7.04 22.84
CA ARG A 103 10.10 -5.84 23.26
C ARG A 103 10.39 -4.60 22.40
N LEU A 104 10.48 -4.78 21.07
CA LEU A 104 10.70 -3.67 20.15
C LEU A 104 9.38 -2.93 19.94
N LEU A 105 9.27 -1.74 20.51
CA LEU A 105 8.15 -0.84 20.27
C LEU A 105 8.42 -0.09 18.95
N LEU A 106 7.95 -0.65 17.83
CA LEU A 106 8.09 -0.06 16.51
C LEU A 106 7.06 1.05 16.32
N ASN A 107 7.51 2.22 15.89
CA ASN A 107 6.62 3.31 15.46
C ASN A 107 6.23 3.16 13.97
N SER A 108 5.25 3.97 13.52
CA SER A 108 4.72 3.91 12.15
C SER A 108 5.78 4.10 11.07
N VAL A 109 6.75 4.99 11.30
CA VAL A 109 7.85 5.24 10.35
C VAL A 109 8.76 4.02 10.24
N GLN A 110 9.08 3.38 11.35
CA GLN A 110 9.91 2.17 11.36
C GLN A 110 9.21 1.01 10.65
N ILE A 111 7.91 0.81 10.91
CA ILE A 111 7.11 -0.23 10.24
C ILE A 111 7.05 0.05 8.73
N GLY A 112 6.77 1.28 8.33
CA GLY A 112 6.77 1.68 6.93
C GLY A 112 8.10 1.40 6.24
N ASN A 113 9.23 1.74 6.89
CA ASN A 113 10.56 1.47 6.34
C ASN A 113 10.88 -0.02 6.23
N ILE A 114 10.41 -0.84 7.17
CA ILE A 114 10.55 -2.31 7.10
C ILE A 114 9.79 -2.84 5.88
N LEU A 115 8.53 -2.44 5.69
CA LEU A 115 7.72 -2.85 4.55
C LEU A 115 8.34 -2.39 3.22
N ILE A 116 8.80 -1.14 3.12
CA ILE A 116 9.45 -0.59 1.93
C ILE A 116 10.72 -1.38 1.55
N ARG A 117 11.52 -1.80 2.53
CA ARG A 117 12.71 -2.63 2.27
C ARG A 117 12.37 -4.01 1.73
N GLY A 118 11.21 -4.56 2.12
CA GLY A 118 10.72 -5.84 1.65
C GLY A 118 10.03 -5.78 0.29
N CYS A 119 9.73 -4.60 -0.24
CA CYS A 119 9.01 -4.49 -1.50
C CYS A 119 9.73 -5.21 -2.65
N GLU A 120 8.94 -5.98 -3.40
CA GLU A 120 9.34 -6.55 -4.67
C GLU A 120 9.35 -5.46 -5.75
N ARG A 121 10.40 -5.43 -6.58
CA ARG A 121 10.62 -4.42 -7.61
C ARG A 121 10.86 -5.08 -8.96
N ASN A 122 10.17 -4.60 -9.98
CA ASN A 122 10.47 -4.99 -11.36
C ASN A 122 11.74 -4.26 -11.83
N PRO A 123 12.77 -4.96 -12.34
CA PRO A 123 14.01 -4.34 -12.79
C PRO A 123 13.82 -3.35 -13.95
N ASP A 124 12.73 -3.49 -14.72
CA ASP A 124 12.42 -2.60 -15.84
C ASP A 124 11.72 -1.29 -15.43
N VAL A 125 11.47 -1.10 -14.13
CA VAL A 125 10.75 0.05 -13.58
C VAL A 125 11.62 0.80 -12.58
N SER A 126 11.74 2.11 -12.75
CA SER A 126 12.43 2.96 -11.76
C SER A 126 11.60 3.14 -10.50
N TYR A 127 12.23 2.97 -9.34
CA TYR A 127 11.64 3.14 -8.02
C TYR A 127 12.44 4.13 -7.18
N PRO A 128 11.76 4.93 -6.30
CA PRO A 128 10.31 5.03 -6.16
C PRO A 128 9.66 5.82 -7.30
N ASN A 129 8.37 5.57 -7.57
CA ASN A 129 7.60 6.34 -8.52
C ASN A 129 6.16 6.60 -8.03
N THR A 130 5.45 7.49 -8.72
CA THR A 130 4.12 7.97 -8.31
C THR A 130 3.00 6.94 -8.42
N ALA A 131 3.21 5.84 -9.11
CA ALA A 131 2.21 4.79 -9.32
C ALA A 131 2.41 3.58 -8.39
N TRP A 132 3.64 3.10 -8.28
CA TRP A 132 4.01 1.91 -7.52
C TRP A 132 4.63 2.22 -6.15
N GLY A 133 4.93 3.49 -5.87
CA GLY A 133 5.73 3.86 -4.72
C GLY A 133 7.10 3.18 -4.74
N TYR A 134 7.41 2.46 -3.68
CA TYR A 134 8.66 1.68 -3.56
C TYR A 134 8.52 0.23 -4.07
N GLY A 135 7.37 -0.16 -4.60
CA GLY A 135 7.13 -1.49 -5.20
C GLY A 135 5.92 -2.22 -4.64
N LYS A 136 5.84 -3.52 -4.91
CA LYS A 136 4.78 -4.41 -4.41
C LYS A 136 5.12 -4.87 -2.99
N MET A 137 4.18 -4.72 -2.06
CA MET A 137 4.36 -5.16 -0.67
C MET A 137 4.62 -6.66 -0.60
N ASN A 138 5.72 -7.04 0.05
CA ASN A 138 6.06 -8.42 0.39
C ASN A 138 6.46 -8.48 1.87
N VAL A 139 5.55 -8.97 2.71
CA VAL A 139 5.74 -9.03 4.17
C VAL A 139 6.80 -10.04 4.56
N TYR A 140 6.86 -11.16 3.85
CA TYR A 140 7.86 -12.20 4.10
C TYR A 140 9.28 -11.64 3.89
N ASP A 141 9.53 -11.04 2.73
CA ASP A 141 10.83 -10.42 2.44
C ASP A 141 11.15 -9.26 3.38
N ALA A 142 10.13 -8.50 3.80
CA ALA A 142 10.30 -7.43 4.77
C ALA A 142 10.83 -7.97 6.11
N LEU A 143 10.24 -9.06 6.59
CA LEU A 143 10.66 -9.74 7.81
C LEU A 143 12.06 -10.35 7.65
N MET A 144 12.33 -11.09 6.58
CA MET A 144 13.64 -11.74 6.34
C MET A 144 14.76 -10.70 6.26
N LYS A 145 14.61 -9.64 5.48
CA LYS A 145 15.60 -8.56 5.36
C LYS A 145 15.79 -7.76 6.66
N PHE A 146 14.78 -7.67 7.50
CA PHE A 146 14.88 -7.00 8.79
C PHE A 146 15.72 -7.82 9.78
N TYR A 147 15.80 -9.14 9.61
CA TYR A 147 16.55 -10.06 10.49
C TYR A 147 17.96 -10.35 10.04
N GLY A 148 18.31 -9.99 8.81
CA GLY A 148 19.63 -10.32 8.27
C GLY A 148 19.82 -11.83 8.02
N VAL A 149 18.73 -12.54 7.71
CA VAL A 149 18.77 -13.94 7.26
C VAL A 149 18.59 -13.99 5.76
#